data_6915f4f9f4c485234f97e5398146df8f
#
_entry.id   6915f4f9f4c485234f97e5398146df8f
#
_cell.length_a   1.000
_cell.length_b   1.000
_cell.length_c   1.000
_cell.angle_alpha   90.00
_cell.angle_beta   90.00
_cell.angle_gamma   90.00
#
_symmetry.space_group_name_H-M   'P 1'
#
loop_
_entity.id
_entity.type
_entity.pdbx_description
1 polymer ?
#
loop_
_entity_poly.entity_id
_entity_poly.type
_entity_poly.pdbx_seq_one_letter_code
_entity_poly.pdbx_strand_id
1 'polypeptide(L)'
;MSATHNHPAPAPLGGPLVTPVTITLAILVAVAFIILGIRFVLGIGAVTNVSDGYPFGIWIAYDVVVGSAFACGGYAMAILVYIFNKGEYHPMVRPALLASMFGYTLAGASVIFDLGRYWNTWHIFWPGYAQVNSVMFEVAVCITAYIVVMMIEFSPAFLEKFGLKDIHKKLNKVLFFIIALGVLLPSMHQSSLGSLIVVFGNQIHPLWQTVMLPLLYLLTAVMIGFAIVIFESCLSSSGFKRPLELHLLTKLSRLMTGMLVVYLVVRLTDLAVRGVLGYIFEPSLEAVMFWVEMGLFIAPLFILWQPASRVKPVRLFVSAFCLLFAGFFLRINAFLVGYETGAGWHYFPAVPEIMVSVGLVALEILGYIVLVRYLPILPREEKI
;
A
#
# COMPACT_ATOMS: atom_id res chain seq x y z
N MET A 1 17.92 25.75 14.55
CA MET A 1 18.63 24.98 15.60
C MET A 1 18.03 23.60 15.65
N SER A 2 18.65 22.63 14.98
CA SER A 2 18.24 21.23 14.94
C SER A 2 18.60 20.60 16.27
N ALA A 3 17.62 20.24 17.08
CA ALA A 3 17.84 19.32 18.20
C ALA A 3 18.32 18.00 17.56
N THR A 4 19.59 17.70 17.71
CA THR A 4 20.15 16.39 17.36
C THR A 4 19.52 15.36 18.31
N HIS A 5 18.37 14.79 17.90
CA HIS A 5 17.87 13.58 18.53
C HIS A 5 18.93 12.49 18.26
N ASN A 6 19.65 12.10 19.30
CA ASN A 6 20.60 10.99 19.28
C ASN A 6 19.81 9.69 19.11
N HIS A 7 19.41 9.40 17.86
CA HIS A 7 18.84 8.09 17.55
C HIS A 7 20.00 7.11 17.32
N PRO A 8 19.91 5.88 17.85
CA PRO A 8 20.93 4.87 17.61
C PRO A 8 21.04 4.59 16.10
N ALA A 9 22.28 4.53 15.62
CA ALA A 9 22.55 4.30 14.19
C ALA A 9 21.93 2.98 13.73
N PRO A 10 21.37 2.90 12.53
CA PRO A 10 20.81 1.67 12.00
C PRO A 10 21.91 0.61 11.81
N ALA A 11 21.56 -0.66 12.07
CA ALA A 11 22.49 -1.79 11.95
C ALA A 11 21.79 -3.03 11.39
N PRO A 12 22.52 -3.91 10.66
CA PRO A 12 21.98 -5.21 10.27
C PRO A 12 21.58 -6.06 11.49
N LEU A 13 20.44 -6.71 11.40
CA LEU A 13 19.95 -7.56 12.50
C LEU A 13 20.74 -8.86 12.63
N GLY A 14 21.24 -9.41 11.50
CA GLY A 14 21.88 -10.73 11.48
C GLY A 14 20.92 -11.88 11.77
N GLY A 15 21.47 -13.03 12.18
CA GLY A 15 20.70 -14.21 12.55
C GLY A 15 20.40 -15.16 11.38
N PRO A 16 19.77 -16.34 11.64
CA PRO A 16 19.56 -17.37 10.64
C PRO A 16 18.48 -16.96 9.64
N LEU A 17 18.76 -17.09 8.33
CA LEU A 17 17.77 -16.85 7.27
C LEU A 17 16.75 -17.97 7.15
N VAL A 18 17.19 -19.21 7.40
CA VAL A 18 16.33 -20.39 7.30
C VAL A 18 15.61 -20.58 8.63
N THR A 19 14.32 -20.31 8.63
CA THR A 19 13.42 -20.51 9.77
C THR A 19 12.11 -21.13 9.27
N PRO A 20 11.29 -21.75 10.13
CA PRO A 20 9.97 -22.26 9.69
C PRO A 20 9.14 -21.23 8.96
N VAL A 21 9.16 -19.98 9.43
CA VAL A 21 8.42 -18.86 8.79
C VAL A 21 8.94 -18.59 7.37
N THR A 22 10.27 -18.44 7.20
CA THR A 22 10.86 -18.17 5.89
C THR A 22 10.70 -19.33 4.91
N ILE A 23 10.70 -20.58 5.40
CA ILE A 23 10.40 -21.77 4.58
C ILE A 23 8.94 -21.72 4.10
N THR A 24 7.98 -21.45 4.99
CA THR A 24 6.56 -21.34 4.60
C THR A 24 6.36 -20.25 3.56
N LEU A 25 6.95 -19.06 3.78
CA LEU A 25 6.88 -17.97 2.81
C LEU A 25 7.50 -18.35 1.46
N ALA A 26 8.66 -19.04 1.48
CA ALA A 26 9.31 -19.50 0.25
C ALA A 26 8.46 -20.53 -0.52
N ILE A 27 7.73 -21.41 0.16
CA ILE A 27 6.80 -22.35 -0.47
C ILE A 27 5.66 -21.60 -1.15
N LEU A 28 5.05 -20.61 -0.48
CA LEU A 28 3.97 -19.78 -1.07
C LEU A 28 4.47 -19.03 -2.30
N VAL A 29 5.67 -18.47 -2.24
CA VAL A 29 6.33 -17.81 -3.38
C VAL A 29 6.54 -18.81 -4.53
N ALA A 30 7.05 -20.00 -4.25
CA ALA A 30 7.27 -21.03 -5.28
C ALA A 30 5.97 -21.45 -5.97
N VAL A 31 4.87 -21.62 -5.21
CA VAL A 31 3.54 -21.92 -5.78
C VAL A 31 3.07 -20.81 -6.69
N ALA A 32 3.18 -19.53 -6.26
CA ALA A 32 2.82 -18.39 -7.09
C ALA A 32 3.61 -18.32 -8.40
N PHE A 33 4.93 -18.53 -8.34
CA PHE A 33 5.77 -18.56 -9.55
C PHE A 33 5.46 -19.71 -10.49
N ILE A 34 5.07 -20.89 -9.97
CA ILE A 34 4.60 -22.01 -10.81
C ILE A 34 3.31 -21.60 -11.54
N ILE A 35 2.34 -21.00 -10.83
CA ILE A 35 1.07 -20.53 -11.42
C ILE A 35 1.35 -19.44 -12.47
N LEU A 36 2.24 -18.48 -12.19
CA LEU A 36 2.65 -17.47 -13.15
C LEU A 36 3.35 -18.10 -14.37
N GLY A 37 4.15 -19.14 -14.19
CA GLY A 37 4.71 -19.92 -15.29
C GLY A 37 3.63 -20.50 -16.20
N ILE A 38 2.59 -21.11 -15.63
CA ILE A 38 1.41 -21.63 -16.36
C ILE A 38 0.71 -20.48 -17.09
N ARG A 39 0.50 -19.34 -16.42
CA ARG A 39 -0.11 -18.14 -16.99
C ARG A 39 0.65 -17.64 -18.23
N PHE A 40 1.98 -17.56 -18.18
CA PHE A 40 2.79 -17.06 -19.29
C PHE A 40 2.88 -18.02 -20.47
N VAL A 41 2.77 -19.33 -20.21
CA VAL A 41 2.83 -20.36 -21.26
C VAL A 41 1.46 -20.62 -21.90
N LEU A 42 0.42 -20.80 -21.07
CA LEU A 42 -0.93 -21.20 -21.53
C LEU A 42 -1.90 -20.01 -21.68
N GLY A 43 -1.50 -18.81 -21.28
CA GLY A 43 -2.34 -17.61 -21.33
C GLY A 43 -3.08 -17.34 -20.03
N ILE A 44 -3.67 -16.12 -19.92
CA ILE A 44 -4.33 -15.65 -18.72
C ILE A 44 -5.56 -16.50 -18.36
N GLY A 45 -6.35 -16.91 -19.33
CA GLY A 45 -7.57 -17.71 -19.10
C GLY A 45 -7.33 -19.10 -18.53
N ALA A 46 -6.08 -19.60 -18.51
CA ALA A 46 -5.75 -20.89 -17.90
C ALA A 46 -5.74 -20.86 -16.36
N VAL A 47 -5.59 -19.67 -15.78
CA VAL A 47 -5.40 -19.50 -14.32
C VAL A 47 -6.33 -18.45 -13.71
N THR A 48 -7.15 -17.78 -14.51
CA THR A 48 -8.04 -16.69 -14.06
C THR A 48 -9.48 -16.92 -14.50
N ASN A 49 -10.42 -16.31 -13.78
CA ASN A 49 -11.83 -16.19 -14.15
C ASN A 49 -12.15 -14.83 -14.81
N VAL A 50 -11.13 -14.08 -15.25
CA VAL A 50 -11.34 -12.79 -15.93
C VAL A 50 -12.14 -13.00 -17.20
N SER A 51 -13.09 -12.11 -17.46
CA SER A 51 -14.00 -12.15 -18.60
C SER A 51 -14.15 -10.78 -19.25
N ASP A 52 -14.76 -10.74 -20.44
CA ASP A 52 -15.00 -9.47 -21.14
C ASP A 52 -15.94 -8.51 -20.39
N GLY A 53 -16.72 -9.03 -19.43
CA GLY A 53 -17.63 -8.22 -18.60
C GLY A 53 -16.93 -7.49 -17.44
N TYR A 54 -15.71 -7.89 -17.07
CA TYR A 54 -14.94 -7.25 -15.99
C TYR A 54 -13.59 -6.79 -16.52
N PRO A 55 -13.35 -5.45 -16.60
CA PRO A 55 -12.10 -4.89 -17.15
C PRO A 55 -10.90 -5.13 -16.26
N PHE A 56 -11.11 -5.47 -14.97
CA PHE A 56 -10.07 -5.70 -13.99
C PHE A 56 -10.34 -6.97 -13.16
N GLY A 57 -9.35 -7.86 -13.08
CA GLY A 57 -9.34 -8.97 -12.14
C GLY A 57 -8.75 -8.57 -10.78
N ILE A 58 -8.60 -9.58 -9.90
CA ILE A 58 -8.05 -9.39 -8.54
C ILE A 58 -6.61 -8.85 -8.58
N TRP A 59 -5.80 -9.20 -9.60
CA TRP A 59 -4.43 -8.72 -9.71
C TRP A 59 -4.35 -7.20 -9.91
N ILE A 60 -5.34 -6.59 -10.56
CA ILE A 60 -5.44 -5.12 -10.62
C ILE A 60 -6.12 -4.59 -9.36
N ALA A 61 -7.29 -5.12 -8.98
CA ALA A 61 -8.06 -4.56 -7.88
C ALA A 61 -7.36 -4.70 -6.52
N TYR A 62 -6.66 -5.81 -6.28
CA TYR A 62 -5.93 -6.04 -5.04
C TYR A 62 -4.45 -5.67 -5.18
N ASP A 63 -3.67 -6.34 -6.04
CA ASP A 63 -2.22 -6.16 -6.02
C ASP A 63 -1.80 -4.76 -6.44
N VAL A 64 -2.50 -4.14 -7.42
CA VAL A 64 -2.18 -2.76 -7.84
C VAL A 64 -2.87 -1.74 -6.96
N VAL A 65 -4.21 -1.77 -6.84
CA VAL A 65 -4.97 -0.67 -6.23
C VAL A 65 -4.91 -0.72 -4.70
N VAL A 66 -5.06 -1.90 -4.09
CA VAL A 66 -4.91 -2.07 -2.63
C VAL A 66 -3.43 -2.11 -2.26
N GLY A 67 -2.62 -2.90 -2.97
CA GLY A 67 -1.19 -3.08 -2.69
C GLY A 67 -0.42 -1.76 -2.75
N SER A 68 -0.65 -0.92 -3.75
CA SER A 68 -0.04 0.41 -3.81
C SER A 68 -0.44 1.32 -2.64
N ALA A 69 -1.67 1.18 -2.13
CA ALA A 69 -2.11 1.92 -0.94
C ALA A 69 -1.44 1.41 0.35
N PHE A 70 -1.30 0.09 0.50
CA PHE A 70 -0.57 -0.50 1.62
C PHE A 70 0.91 -0.14 1.56
N ALA A 71 1.47 0.01 0.37
CA ALA A 71 2.82 0.48 0.15
C ALA A 71 3.01 2.00 0.37
N CYS A 72 2.00 2.75 0.82
CA CYS A 72 2.13 4.18 1.11
C CYS A 72 2.82 4.50 2.46
N GLY A 73 3.40 3.51 3.16
CA GLY A 73 4.11 3.73 4.42
C GLY A 73 5.27 4.71 4.28
N GLY A 74 6.17 4.48 3.32
CA GLY A 74 7.29 5.38 3.01
C GLY A 74 6.84 6.78 2.61
N TYR A 75 5.82 6.88 1.77
CA TYR A 75 5.19 8.14 1.36
C TYR A 75 4.65 8.93 2.55
N ALA A 76 3.86 8.30 3.43
CA ALA A 76 3.28 8.94 4.60
C ALA A 76 4.37 9.41 5.58
N MET A 77 5.43 8.61 5.76
CA MET A 77 6.57 8.97 6.59
C MET A 77 7.39 10.09 5.95
N ALA A 78 7.55 10.12 4.62
CA ALA A 78 8.21 11.22 3.92
C ALA A 78 7.48 12.56 4.11
N ILE A 79 6.15 12.58 3.99
CA ILE A 79 5.33 13.75 4.30
C ILE A 79 5.60 14.22 5.75
N LEU A 80 5.54 13.29 6.71
CA LEU A 80 5.66 13.64 8.13
C LEU A 80 7.04 14.16 8.49
N VAL A 81 8.10 13.50 8.00
CA VAL A 81 9.48 13.83 8.37
C VAL A 81 10.00 15.03 7.60
N TYR A 82 9.78 15.09 6.28
CA TYR A 82 10.44 16.08 5.43
C TYR A 82 9.54 17.30 5.14
N ILE A 83 8.21 17.14 4.97
CA ILE A 83 7.32 18.27 4.73
C ILE A 83 6.90 18.91 6.06
N PHE A 84 6.45 18.12 7.03
CA PHE A 84 6.07 18.65 8.36
C PHE A 84 7.25 18.80 9.33
N ASN A 85 8.48 18.47 8.89
CA ASN A 85 9.72 18.60 9.64
C ASN A 85 9.69 17.91 11.03
N LYS A 86 9.08 16.72 11.10
CA LYS A 86 8.98 15.92 12.32
C LYS A 86 10.11 14.89 12.40
N GLY A 87 11.34 15.37 12.59
CA GLY A 87 12.57 14.56 12.63
C GLY A 87 12.58 13.42 13.66
N GLU A 88 11.71 13.46 14.67
CA GLU A 88 11.58 12.38 15.67
C GLU A 88 11.19 11.03 15.07
N TYR A 89 10.51 11.02 13.91
CA TYR A 89 10.08 9.80 13.21
C TYR A 89 11.14 9.23 12.25
N HIS A 90 12.31 9.84 12.15
CA HIS A 90 13.37 9.40 11.23
C HIS A 90 13.73 7.91 11.35
N PRO A 91 13.75 7.27 12.55
CA PRO A 91 14.03 5.84 12.69
C PRO A 91 13.05 4.94 11.95
N MET A 92 11.80 5.39 11.73
CA MET A 92 10.76 4.62 11.06
C MET A 92 10.77 4.76 9.53
N VAL A 93 11.55 5.72 8.98
CA VAL A 93 11.55 6.00 7.53
C VAL A 93 12.15 4.85 6.73
N ARG A 94 13.31 4.31 7.14
CA ARG A 94 13.99 3.25 6.38
C ARG A 94 13.19 1.94 6.30
N PRO A 95 12.64 1.38 7.40
CA PRO A 95 11.78 0.21 7.32
C PRO A 95 10.52 0.46 6.49
N ALA A 96 9.84 1.61 6.68
CA ALA A 96 8.67 1.95 5.89
C ALA A 96 8.99 2.11 4.39
N LEU A 97 10.11 2.72 4.03
CA LEU A 97 10.56 2.86 2.65
C LEU A 97 10.89 1.50 2.02
N LEU A 98 11.51 0.57 2.79
CA LEU A 98 11.79 -0.78 2.31
C LEU A 98 10.51 -1.54 1.97
N ALA A 99 9.52 -1.55 2.87
CA ALA A 99 8.24 -2.20 2.63
C ALA A 99 7.52 -1.55 1.43
N SER A 100 7.52 -0.21 1.35
CA SER A 100 6.95 0.52 0.22
C SER A 100 7.61 0.14 -1.11
N MET A 101 8.93 0.00 -1.14
CA MET A 101 9.67 -0.38 -2.34
C MET A 101 9.26 -1.77 -2.85
N PHE A 102 9.09 -2.74 -1.96
CA PHE A 102 8.58 -4.05 -2.33
C PHE A 102 7.14 -3.98 -2.82
N GLY A 103 6.23 -3.38 -2.05
CA GLY A 103 4.83 -3.30 -2.39
C GLY A 103 4.58 -2.62 -3.74
N TYR A 104 5.23 -1.48 -4.02
CA TYR A 104 5.11 -0.82 -5.33
C TYR A 104 5.74 -1.60 -6.48
N THR A 105 6.87 -2.26 -6.24
CA THR A 105 7.51 -3.09 -7.27
C THR A 105 6.62 -4.27 -7.65
N LEU A 106 6.01 -4.91 -6.66
CA LEU A 106 5.09 -6.03 -6.88
C LEU A 106 3.77 -5.56 -7.51
N ALA A 107 3.23 -4.41 -7.08
CA ALA A 107 2.07 -3.81 -7.72
C ALA A 107 2.32 -3.50 -9.20
N GLY A 108 3.48 -2.91 -9.54
CA GLY A 108 3.87 -2.68 -10.93
C GLY A 108 4.05 -3.97 -11.74
N ALA A 109 4.60 -5.03 -11.13
CA ALA A 109 4.74 -6.34 -11.77
C ALA A 109 3.38 -7.00 -12.02
N SER A 110 2.40 -6.82 -11.12
CA SER A 110 1.06 -7.40 -11.24
C SER A 110 0.30 -6.90 -12.47
N VAL A 111 0.58 -5.67 -12.93
CA VAL A 111 0.05 -5.17 -14.21
C VAL A 111 0.49 -6.09 -15.36
N ILE A 112 1.76 -6.54 -15.37
CA ILE A 112 2.28 -7.44 -16.43
C ILE A 112 1.59 -8.80 -16.36
N PHE A 113 1.28 -9.27 -15.14
CA PHE A 113 0.59 -10.54 -14.95
C PHE A 113 -0.86 -10.51 -15.44
N ASP A 114 -1.53 -9.36 -15.33
CA ASP A 114 -2.91 -9.17 -15.77
C ASP A 114 -3.06 -8.92 -17.28
N LEU A 115 -2.03 -8.39 -17.94
CA LEU A 115 -2.08 -8.09 -19.38
C LEU A 115 -2.14 -9.36 -20.21
N GLY A 116 -3.19 -9.58 -21.00
CA GLY A 116 -3.32 -10.71 -21.90
C GLY A 116 -2.11 -10.85 -22.83
N ARG A 117 -1.67 -9.75 -23.45
CA ARG A 117 -0.48 -9.66 -24.30
C ARG A 117 0.67 -8.96 -23.55
N TYR A 118 1.20 -9.61 -22.54
CA TYR A 118 2.24 -9.06 -21.65
C TYR A 118 3.50 -8.58 -22.40
N TRP A 119 3.84 -9.14 -23.53
CA TRP A 119 4.96 -8.69 -24.37
C TRP A 119 4.76 -7.29 -24.97
N ASN A 120 3.54 -6.75 -24.94
CA ASN A 120 3.22 -5.40 -25.36
C ASN A 120 3.26 -4.37 -24.22
N THR A 121 3.74 -4.73 -23.03
CA THR A 121 3.82 -3.81 -21.86
C THR A 121 4.59 -2.53 -22.19
N TRP A 122 5.63 -2.59 -23.05
CA TRP A 122 6.40 -1.43 -23.48
C TRP A 122 5.58 -0.39 -24.26
N HIS A 123 4.42 -0.77 -24.84
CA HIS A 123 3.51 0.14 -25.53
C HIS A 123 3.02 1.26 -24.61
N ILE A 124 2.93 1.01 -23.30
CA ILE A 124 2.52 2.00 -22.29
C ILE A 124 3.45 3.23 -22.34
N PHE A 125 4.74 3.02 -22.62
CA PHE A 125 5.76 4.09 -22.59
C PHE A 125 6.14 4.61 -23.98
N TRP A 126 5.59 4.04 -25.05
CA TRP A 126 5.93 4.45 -26.41
C TRP A 126 4.90 5.47 -26.94
N PRO A 127 5.32 6.70 -27.35
CA PRO A 127 4.41 7.78 -27.72
C PRO A 127 3.42 7.42 -28.85
N GLY A 128 3.77 6.48 -29.74
CA GLY A 128 2.90 6.05 -30.84
C GLY A 128 1.73 5.15 -30.41
N TYR A 129 1.79 4.58 -29.20
CA TYR A 129 0.75 3.71 -28.64
C TYR A 129 0.12 4.28 -27.38
N ALA A 130 0.86 5.13 -26.67
CA ALA A 130 0.43 5.71 -25.39
C ALA A 130 -0.57 6.85 -25.60
N GLN A 131 -1.66 6.82 -24.84
CA GLN A 131 -2.60 7.94 -24.75
C GLN A 131 -2.29 8.76 -23.49
N VAL A 132 -1.52 9.83 -23.68
CA VAL A 132 -0.98 10.66 -22.58
C VAL A 132 -2.06 11.34 -21.72
N ASN A 133 -3.27 11.52 -22.25
CA ASN A 133 -4.41 12.10 -21.52
C ASN A 133 -5.24 11.04 -20.79
N SER A 134 -4.82 9.77 -20.80
CA SER A 134 -5.51 8.70 -20.11
C SER A 134 -5.09 8.65 -18.63
N VAL A 135 -6.08 8.50 -17.74
CA VAL A 135 -5.84 8.26 -16.30
C VAL A 135 -5.01 6.98 -16.08
N MET A 136 -5.24 5.94 -16.88
CA MET A 136 -4.46 4.70 -16.80
C MET A 136 -2.98 4.91 -17.16
N PHE A 137 -2.70 5.74 -18.17
CA PHE A 137 -1.34 6.12 -18.53
C PHE A 137 -0.65 6.87 -17.38
N GLU A 138 -1.34 7.85 -16.78
CA GLU A 138 -0.83 8.60 -15.63
C GLU A 138 -0.48 7.66 -14.46
N VAL A 139 -1.38 6.74 -14.10
CA VAL A 139 -1.13 5.75 -13.05
C VAL A 139 0.10 4.89 -13.36
N ALA A 140 0.21 4.35 -14.57
CA ALA A 140 1.31 3.48 -14.97
C ALA A 140 2.67 4.19 -14.93
N VAL A 141 2.73 5.43 -15.47
CA VAL A 141 3.96 6.24 -15.46
C VAL A 141 4.34 6.66 -14.06
N CYS A 142 3.37 7.10 -13.23
CA CYS A 142 3.65 7.52 -11.85
C CYS A 142 4.14 6.34 -11.00
N ILE A 143 3.54 5.16 -11.10
CA ILE A 143 3.99 3.97 -10.36
C ILE A 143 5.41 3.58 -10.80
N THR A 144 5.67 3.53 -12.10
CA THR A 144 7.00 3.17 -12.62
C THR A 144 8.07 4.17 -12.19
N ALA A 145 7.80 5.47 -12.31
CA ALA A 145 8.70 6.51 -11.87
C ALA A 145 8.93 6.46 -10.34
N TYR A 146 7.88 6.18 -9.57
CA TYR A 146 7.99 6.09 -8.12
C TYR A 146 8.82 4.88 -7.66
N ILE A 147 8.73 3.74 -8.34
CA ILE A 147 9.61 2.59 -8.08
C ILE A 147 11.09 3.01 -8.24
N VAL A 148 11.43 3.73 -9.32
CA VAL A 148 12.79 4.23 -9.55
C VAL A 148 13.21 5.22 -8.44
N VAL A 149 12.32 6.14 -8.07
CA VAL A 149 12.56 7.11 -6.98
C VAL A 149 12.84 6.38 -5.67
N MET A 150 12.02 5.40 -5.28
CA MET A 150 12.22 4.63 -4.05
C MET A 150 13.53 3.83 -4.06
N MET A 151 13.93 3.25 -5.20
CA MET A 151 15.22 2.57 -5.33
C MET A 151 16.38 3.54 -5.06
N ILE A 152 16.28 4.79 -5.55
CA ILE A 152 17.27 5.84 -5.31
C ILE A 152 17.25 6.28 -3.84
N GLU A 153 16.06 6.51 -3.25
CA GLU A 153 15.90 6.88 -1.84
C GLU A 153 16.40 5.80 -0.88
N PHE A 154 16.25 4.53 -1.24
CA PHE A 154 16.71 3.40 -0.43
C PHE A 154 18.21 3.09 -0.63
N SER A 155 18.81 3.53 -1.72
CA SER A 155 20.22 3.25 -2.05
C SER A 155 21.24 3.67 -0.98
N PRO A 156 21.05 4.71 -0.13
CA PRO A 156 21.91 5.00 0.99
C PRO A 156 22.19 3.82 1.92
N ALA A 157 21.19 2.95 2.15
CA ALA A 157 21.35 1.76 2.99
C ALA A 157 22.36 0.75 2.39
N PHE A 158 22.36 0.61 1.05
CA PHE A 158 23.37 -0.19 0.34
C PHE A 158 24.73 0.48 0.35
N LEU A 159 24.78 1.79 0.05
CA LEU A 159 26.05 2.55 0.00
C LEU A 159 26.75 2.55 1.36
N GLU A 160 26.00 2.65 2.46
CA GLU A 160 26.52 2.52 3.82
C GLU A 160 27.09 1.11 4.08
N LYS A 161 26.36 0.07 3.66
CA LYS A 161 26.79 -1.32 3.83
C LYS A 161 28.09 -1.65 3.09
N PHE A 162 28.24 -1.13 1.86
CA PHE A 162 29.43 -1.37 1.03
C PHE A 162 30.53 -0.31 1.18
N GLY A 163 30.37 0.65 2.09
CA GLY A 163 31.37 1.68 2.37
C GLY A 163 31.63 2.67 1.25
N LEU A 164 30.68 2.87 0.32
CA LEU A 164 30.79 3.73 -0.86
C LEU A 164 30.52 5.21 -0.51
N LYS A 165 31.37 5.80 0.34
CA LYS A 165 31.18 7.13 0.94
C LYS A 165 31.10 8.26 -0.09
N ASP A 166 31.87 8.20 -1.18
CA ASP A 166 31.90 9.26 -2.20
C ASP A 166 30.59 9.33 -2.99
N ILE A 167 30.03 8.17 -3.35
CA ILE A 167 28.74 8.09 -4.04
C ILE A 167 27.63 8.54 -3.10
N HIS A 168 27.65 8.10 -1.84
CA HIS A 168 26.71 8.52 -0.82
C HIS A 168 26.70 10.05 -0.65
N LYS A 169 27.90 10.68 -0.59
CA LYS A 169 28.03 12.14 -0.49
C LYS A 169 27.47 12.88 -1.71
N LYS A 170 27.65 12.34 -2.92
CA LYS A 170 27.07 12.91 -4.16
C LYS A 170 25.55 12.77 -4.17
N LEU A 171 25.05 11.61 -3.80
CA LEU A 171 23.61 11.32 -3.72
C LEU A 171 22.89 12.27 -2.75
N ASN A 172 23.46 12.51 -1.56
CA ASN A 172 22.87 13.40 -0.56
C ASN A 172 22.63 14.84 -1.07
N LYS A 173 23.35 15.28 -2.10
CA LYS A 173 23.13 16.62 -2.69
C LYS A 173 21.84 16.73 -3.50
N VAL A 174 21.38 15.61 -4.07
CA VAL A 174 20.16 15.55 -4.91
C VAL A 174 18.99 14.88 -4.19
N LEU A 175 19.25 14.25 -3.04
CA LEU A 175 18.27 13.45 -2.31
C LEU A 175 17.02 14.26 -1.95
N PHE A 176 17.15 15.55 -1.67
CA PHE A 176 15.99 16.43 -1.40
C PHE A 176 15.01 16.46 -2.57
N PHE A 177 15.50 16.60 -3.81
CA PHE A 177 14.63 16.58 -4.99
C PHE A 177 14.00 15.21 -5.23
N ILE A 178 14.75 14.15 -4.96
CA ILE A 178 14.24 12.76 -5.06
C ILE A 178 13.12 12.54 -4.05
N ILE A 179 13.27 12.95 -2.80
CA ILE A 179 12.22 12.87 -1.77
C ILE A 179 10.99 13.71 -2.16
N ALA A 180 11.18 14.89 -2.75
CA ALA A 180 10.06 15.70 -3.23
C ALA A 180 9.25 14.95 -4.32
N LEU A 181 9.93 14.27 -5.26
CA LEU A 181 9.27 13.37 -6.22
C LEU A 181 8.62 12.18 -5.52
N GLY A 182 9.27 11.62 -4.49
CA GLY A 182 8.75 10.55 -3.64
C GLY A 182 7.46 10.90 -2.90
N VAL A 183 7.17 12.19 -2.73
CA VAL A 183 5.88 12.66 -2.21
C VAL A 183 4.89 12.98 -3.33
N LEU A 184 5.34 13.59 -4.42
CA LEU A 184 4.49 14.01 -5.51
C LEU A 184 3.87 12.83 -6.26
N LEU A 185 4.68 11.84 -6.66
CA LEU A 185 4.24 10.72 -7.50
C LEU A 185 3.16 9.84 -6.83
N PRO A 186 3.28 9.42 -5.55
CA PRO A 186 2.21 8.71 -4.88
C PRO A 186 0.93 9.54 -4.72
N SER A 187 1.06 10.85 -4.48
CA SER A 187 -0.09 11.75 -4.39
C SER A 187 -0.87 11.78 -5.71
N MET A 188 -0.17 11.87 -6.83
CA MET A 188 -0.77 11.86 -8.16
C MET A 188 -1.47 10.52 -8.43
N HIS A 189 -0.76 9.39 -8.41
CA HIS A 189 -1.37 8.13 -8.82
C HIS A 189 -2.46 7.63 -7.86
N GLN A 190 -2.39 7.91 -6.55
CA GLN A 190 -3.46 7.53 -5.62
C GLN A 190 -4.76 8.33 -5.90
N SER A 191 -4.66 9.61 -6.23
CA SER A 191 -5.82 10.38 -6.69
C SER A 191 -6.30 9.91 -8.06
N SER A 192 -5.40 9.59 -8.98
CA SER A 192 -5.75 9.10 -10.33
C SER A 192 -6.42 7.72 -10.30
N LEU A 193 -6.07 6.83 -9.35
CA LEU A 193 -6.83 5.58 -9.14
C LEU A 193 -8.30 5.86 -8.75
N GLY A 194 -8.55 6.88 -7.94
CA GLY A 194 -9.91 7.35 -7.67
C GLY A 194 -10.59 7.93 -8.92
N SER A 195 -9.86 8.72 -9.71
CA SER A 195 -10.34 9.28 -10.98
C SER A 195 -10.69 8.21 -11.99
N LEU A 196 -9.97 7.09 -12.02
CA LEU A 196 -10.25 5.97 -12.89
C LEU A 196 -11.67 5.41 -12.65
N ILE A 197 -12.09 5.27 -11.40
CA ILE A 197 -13.44 4.84 -11.07
C ILE A 197 -14.49 5.90 -11.45
N VAL A 198 -14.18 7.18 -11.32
CA VAL A 198 -15.09 8.26 -11.76
C VAL A 198 -15.36 8.17 -13.26
N VAL A 199 -14.38 7.78 -14.08
CA VAL A 199 -14.52 7.62 -15.54
C VAL A 199 -15.52 6.52 -15.90
N PHE A 200 -15.69 5.48 -15.08
CA PHE A 200 -16.70 4.44 -15.32
C PHE A 200 -18.14 4.93 -15.13
N GLY A 201 -18.35 6.05 -14.45
CA GLY A 201 -19.64 6.70 -14.34
C GLY A 201 -20.74 5.77 -13.80
N ASN A 202 -21.82 5.60 -14.57
CA ASN A 202 -23.00 4.82 -14.17
C ASN A 202 -22.75 3.30 -14.09
N GLN A 203 -21.56 2.82 -14.42
CA GLN A 203 -21.19 1.42 -14.21
C GLN A 203 -20.75 1.13 -12.78
N ILE A 204 -20.73 2.15 -11.93
CA ILE A 204 -20.40 2.00 -10.51
C ILE A 204 -21.63 2.25 -9.66
N HIS A 205 -21.89 1.34 -8.72
CA HIS A 205 -23.01 1.44 -7.78
C HIS A 205 -23.00 2.79 -7.04
N PRO A 206 -24.17 3.44 -6.83
CA PRO A 206 -24.28 4.78 -6.26
C PRO A 206 -23.54 5.00 -4.94
N LEU A 207 -23.36 3.95 -4.13
CA LEU A 207 -22.60 4.05 -2.89
C LEU A 207 -21.13 4.46 -3.12
N TRP A 208 -20.51 4.08 -4.23
CA TRP A 208 -19.10 4.41 -4.56
C TRP A 208 -18.94 5.33 -5.77
N GLN A 209 -19.99 5.55 -6.55
CA GLN A 209 -19.98 6.50 -7.66
C GLN A 209 -19.98 7.93 -7.14
N THR A 210 -18.81 8.56 -7.02
CA THR A 210 -18.70 9.96 -6.60
C THR A 210 -17.47 10.64 -7.20
N VAL A 211 -17.60 11.91 -7.55
CA VAL A 211 -16.48 12.77 -7.98
C VAL A 211 -15.48 13.05 -6.87
N MET A 212 -15.81 12.72 -5.61
CA MET A 212 -14.90 12.85 -4.48
C MET A 212 -13.92 11.67 -4.34
N LEU A 213 -14.03 10.60 -5.16
CA LEU A 213 -13.15 9.44 -5.07
C LEU A 213 -11.65 9.77 -5.14
N PRO A 214 -11.17 10.68 -6.01
CA PRO A 214 -9.76 11.07 -6.02
C PRO A 214 -9.28 11.59 -4.67
N LEU A 215 -10.08 12.42 -4.01
CA LEU A 215 -9.79 12.94 -2.67
C LEU A 215 -9.85 11.83 -1.60
N LEU A 216 -10.90 11.00 -1.64
CA LEU A 216 -11.07 9.89 -0.70
C LEU A 216 -9.93 8.87 -0.80
N TYR A 217 -9.48 8.56 -2.01
CA TYR A 217 -8.34 7.66 -2.25
C TYR A 217 -7.03 8.26 -1.73
N LEU A 218 -6.79 9.56 -1.97
CA LEU A 218 -5.62 10.25 -1.46
C LEU A 218 -5.61 10.31 0.07
N LEU A 219 -6.72 10.71 0.71
CA LEU A 219 -6.85 10.75 2.17
C LEU A 219 -6.62 9.36 2.77
N THR A 220 -7.24 8.33 2.20
CA THR A 220 -7.05 6.96 2.69
C THR A 220 -5.64 6.46 2.44
N ALA A 221 -4.95 6.82 1.36
CA ALA A 221 -3.58 6.40 1.09
C ALA A 221 -2.60 6.91 2.16
N VAL A 222 -2.68 8.19 2.55
CA VAL A 222 -1.85 8.74 3.63
C VAL A 222 -2.19 8.09 4.97
N MET A 223 -3.48 7.94 5.26
CA MET A 223 -3.97 7.35 6.51
C MET A 223 -3.58 5.86 6.64
N ILE A 224 -3.73 5.09 5.56
CA ILE A 224 -3.27 3.70 5.46
C ILE A 224 -1.74 3.63 5.58
N GLY A 225 -1.02 4.60 5.01
CA GLY A 225 0.43 4.72 5.17
C GLY A 225 0.86 4.82 6.64
N PHE A 226 0.14 5.57 7.47
CA PHE A 226 0.39 5.56 8.91
C PHE A 226 -0.02 4.23 9.58
N ALA A 227 -1.13 3.65 9.14
CA ALA A 227 -1.60 2.36 9.67
C ALA A 227 -0.62 1.23 9.38
N ILE A 228 -0.09 1.13 8.15
CA ILE A 228 0.88 0.09 7.78
C ILE A 228 2.18 0.21 8.57
N VAL A 229 2.67 1.44 8.83
CA VAL A 229 3.86 1.66 9.66
C VAL A 229 3.62 1.18 11.10
N ILE A 230 2.44 1.44 11.68
CA ILE A 230 2.09 0.92 13.01
C ILE A 230 2.01 -0.60 12.98
N PHE A 231 1.35 -1.17 11.99
CA PHE A 231 1.16 -2.60 11.81
C PHE A 231 2.50 -3.35 11.65
N GLU A 232 3.35 -2.89 10.74
CA GLU A 232 4.69 -3.44 10.48
C GLU A 232 5.60 -3.32 11.70
N SER A 233 5.57 -2.17 12.40
CA SER A 233 6.38 -1.97 13.61
C SER A 233 6.00 -2.97 14.71
N CYS A 234 4.70 -3.25 14.88
CA CYS A 234 4.23 -4.24 15.84
C CYS A 234 4.64 -5.66 15.43
N LEU A 235 4.52 -6.02 14.14
CA LEU A 235 4.93 -7.32 13.62
C LEU A 235 6.45 -7.51 13.70
N SER A 236 7.22 -6.51 13.29
CA SER A 236 8.68 -6.51 13.33
C SER A 236 9.19 -6.63 14.77
N SER A 237 8.61 -5.87 15.71
CA SER A 237 8.93 -5.96 17.14
C SER A 237 8.69 -7.37 17.68
N SER A 238 7.54 -7.96 17.40
CA SER A 238 7.20 -9.32 17.83
C SER A 238 8.07 -10.39 17.14
N GLY A 239 8.21 -10.30 15.81
CA GLY A 239 8.92 -11.29 15.00
C GLY A 239 10.43 -11.32 15.25
N PHE A 240 11.03 -10.16 15.47
CA PHE A 240 12.47 -10.03 15.74
C PHE A 240 12.79 -9.88 17.25
N LYS A 241 11.77 -9.97 18.12
CA LYS A 241 11.89 -9.82 19.59
C LYS A 241 12.59 -8.52 20.01
N ARG A 242 12.21 -7.41 19.40
CA ARG A 242 12.77 -6.08 19.63
C ARG A 242 11.83 -5.19 20.45
N PRO A 243 12.35 -4.21 21.18
CA PRO A 243 11.51 -3.23 21.87
C PRO A 243 10.71 -2.43 20.83
N LEU A 244 9.45 -2.17 21.16
CA LEU A 244 8.55 -1.37 20.32
C LEU A 244 8.72 0.11 20.66
N GLU A 245 8.90 0.96 19.65
CA GLU A 245 8.97 2.42 19.81
C GLU A 245 7.57 3.03 20.09
N LEU A 246 6.97 2.58 21.20
CA LEU A 246 5.58 2.83 21.55
C LEU A 246 5.22 4.32 21.61
N HIS A 247 6.15 5.18 22.01
CA HIS A 247 5.93 6.63 22.09
C HIS A 247 5.70 7.26 20.70
N LEU A 248 6.44 6.81 19.68
CA LEU A 248 6.27 7.27 18.30
C LEU A 248 4.96 6.74 17.71
N LEU A 249 4.67 5.44 17.91
CA LEU A 249 3.44 4.82 17.43
C LEU A 249 2.19 5.46 18.07
N THR A 250 2.27 5.83 19.36
CA THR A 250 1.18 6.55 20.04
C THR A 250 0.92 7.92 19.41
N LYS A 251 1.96 8.66 19.04
CA LYS A 251 1.81 9.95 18.36
C LYS A 251 1.27 9.75 16.95
N LEU A 252 1.80 8.76 16.22
CA LEU A 252 1.37 8.41 14.86
C LEU A 252 -0.11 8.02 14.82
N SER A 253 -0.58 7.26 15.82
CA SER A 253 -1.99 6.88 15.94
C SER A 253 -2.94 8.07 16.12
N ARG A 254 -2.48 9.19 16.70
CA ARG A 254 -3.27 10.43 16.80
C ARG A 254 -3.46 11.09 15.43
N LEU A 255 -2.39 11.14 14.63
CA LEU A 255 -2.48 11.65 13.25
C LEU A 255 -3.40 10.78 12.41
N MET A 256 -3.22 9.47 12.49
CA MET A 256 -4.06 8.48 11.81
C MET A 256 -5.55 8.66 12.17
N THR A 257 -5.88 8.74 13.46
CA THR A 257 -7.28 8.94 13.90
C THR A 257 -7.83 10.32 13.55
N GLY A 258 -7.00 11.36 13.56
CA GLY A 258 -7.39 12.70 13.12
C GLY A 258 -7.78 12.72 11.63
N MET A 259 -6.96 12.11 10.77
CA MET A 259 -7.27 11.98 9.33
C MET A 259 -8.51 11.11 9.08
N LEU A 260 -8.71 10.08 9.89
CA LEU A 260 -9.88 9.22 9.82
C LEU A 260 -11.18 10.00 10.09
N VAL A 261 -11.18 10.92 11.05
CA VAL A 261 -12.33 11.81 11.29
C VAL A 261 -12.60 12.67 10.05
N VAL A 262 -11.55 13.27 9.47
CA VAL A 262 -11.69 14.06 8.23
C VAL A 262 -12.27 13.22 7.09
N TYR A 263 -11.74 12.01 6.88
CA TYR A 263 -12.25 11.08 5.87
C TYR A 263 -13.73 10.77 6.08
N LEU A 264 -14.14 10.42 7.30
CA LEU A 264 -15.53 10.07 7.61
C LEU A 264 -16.46 11.26 7.40
N VAL A 265 -16.05 12.47 7.79
CA VAL A 265 -16.83 13.69 7.55
C VAL A 265 -17.02 13.90 6.04
N VAL A 266 -15.96 13.84 5.24
CA VAL A 266 -16.04 14.01 3.78
C VAL A 266 -16.93 12.91 3.18
N ARG A 267 -16.73 11.66 3.56
CA ARG A 267 -17.47 10.51 3.03
C ARG A 267 -18.97 10.58 3.33
N LEU A 268 -19.33 10.84 4.59
CA LEU A 268 -20.74 10.91 5.00
C LEU A 268 -21.45 12.14 4.42
N THR A 269 -20.75 13.28 4.35
CA THR A 269 -21.29 14.49 3.72
C THR A 269 -21.55 14.24 2.23
N ASP A 270 -20.61 13.60 1.51
CA ASP A 270 -20.78 13.27 0.10
C ASP A 270 -22.01 12.39 -0.14
N LEU A 271 -22.17 11.32 0.65
CA LEU A 271 -23.34 10.43 0.57
C LEU A 271 -24.66 11.17 0.83
N ALA A 272 -24.68 12.05 1.84
CA ALA A 272 -25.86 12.84 2.19
C ALA A 272 -26.22 13.85 1.09
N VAL A 273 -25.24 14.59 0.57
CA VAL A 273 -25.45 15.62 -0.48
C VAL A 273 -25.93 14.96 -1.78
N ARG A 274 -25.42 13.78 -2.13
CA ARG A 274 -25.88 13.05 -3.32
C ARG A 274 -27.25 12.37 -3.14
N GLY A 275 -27.78 12.32 -1.92
CA GLY A 275 -29.09 11.70 -1.63
C GLY A 275 -29.10 10.17 -1.74
N VAL A 276 -27.93 9.51 -1.66
CA VAL A 276 -27.77 8.05 -1.85
C VAL A 276 -27.80 7.25 -0.56
N LEU A 277 -28.11 7.88 0.57
CA LEU A 277 -28.17 7.19 1.87
C LEU A 277 -29.22 6.06 1.90
N GLY A 278 -30.25 6.10 1.04
CA GLY A 278 -31.24 5.02 0.95
C GLY A 278 -30.65 3.66 0.61
N TYR A 279 -29.63 3.63 -0.26
CA TYR A 279 -29.00 2.40 -0.72
C TYR A 279 -28.30 1.59 0.40
N ILE A 280 -27.94 2.24 1.51
CA ILE A 280 -27.31 1.54 2.64
C ILE A 280 -28.28 0.63 3.41
N PHE A 281 -29.59 0.78 3.19
CA PHE A 281 -30.65 -0.02 3.83
C PHE A 281 -31.30 -1.03 2.87
N GLU A 282 -30.86 -1.08 1.62
CA GLU A 282 -31.33 -2.08 0.67
C GLU A 282 -30.80 -3.48 1.02
N PRO A 283 -31.61 -4.54 0.81
CA PRO A 283 -31.17 -5.92 1.04
C PRO A 283 -30.25 -6.40 -0.11
N SER A 284 -29.10 -5.78 -0.26
CA SER A 284 -28.14 -6.04 -1.35
C SER A 284 -26.75 -6.39 -0.79
N LEU A 285 -25.93 -7.04 -1.61
CA LEU A 285 -24.55 -7.34 -1.28
C LEU A 285 -23.75 -6.05 -1.07
N GLU A 286 -24.01 -5.05 -1.90
CA GLU A 286 -23.36 -3.74 -1.88
C GLU A 286 -23.60 -3.03 -0.53
N ALA A 287 -24.83 -3.07 -0.03
CA ALA A 287 -25.16 -2.49 1.28
C ALA A 287 -24.42 -3.22 2.41
N VAL A 288 -24.37 -4.54 2.39
CA VAL A 288 -23.64 -5.34 3.41
C VAL A 288 -22.14 -4.99 3.36
N MET A 289 -21.53 -4.95 2.17
CA MET A 289 -20.12 -4.66 1.99
C MET A 289 -19.79 -3.21 2.38
N PHE A 290 -20.71 -2.26 2.14
CA PHE A 290 -20.57 -0.90 2.62
C PHE A 290 -20.59 -0.82 4.16
N TRP A 291 -21.46 -1.56 4.84
CA TRP A 291 -21.48 -1.61 6.31
C TRP A 291 -20.20 -2.24 6.89
N VAL A 292 -19.66 -3.28 6.24
CA VAL A 292 -18.35 -3.86 6.62
C VAL A 292 -17.24 -2.81 6.47
N GLU A 293 -17.19 -2.12 5.33
CA GLU A 293 -16.23 -1.04 5.06
C GLU A 293 -16.31 0.06 6.13
N MET A 294 -17.51 0.60 6.36
CA MET A 294 -17.72 1.69 7.33
C MET A 294 -17.48 1.25 8.77
N GLY A 295 -17.87 0.03 9.13
CA GLY A 295 -17.60 -0.53 10.46
C GLY A 295 -16.11 -0.62 10.75
N LEU A 296 -15.30 -1.03 9.77
CA LEU A 296 -13.85 -1.09 9.87
C LEU A 296 -13.20 0.31 9.93
N PHE A 297 -13.74 1.32 9.23
CA PHE A 297 -13.29 2.70 9.38
C PHE A 297 -13.64 3.28 10.77
N ILE A 298 -14.81 2.94 11.30
CA ILE A 298 -15.28 3.50 12.58
C ILE A 298 -14.60 2.82 13.77
N ALA A 299 -14.29 1.53 13.70
CA ALA A 299 -13.71 0.74 14.79
C ALA A 299 -12.45 1.38 15.43
N PRO A 300 -11.45 1.90 14.70
CA PRO A 300 -10.27 2.55 15.29
C PRO A 300 -10.60 3.75 16.18
N LEU A 301 -11.66 4.51 15.88
CA LEU A 301 -12.08 5.65 16.69
C LEU A 301 -12.49 5.20 18.10
N PHE A 302 -13.27 4.12 18.18
CA PHE A 302 -13.69 3.56 19.48
C PHE A 302 -12.53 2.88 20.21
N ILE A 303 -11.69 2.12 19.52
CA ILE A 303 -10.56 1.40 20.12
C ILE A 303 -9.55 2.40 20.71
N LEU A 304 -9.28 3.51 20.01
CA LEU A 304 -8.28 4.52 20.37
C LEU A 304 -8.90 5.78 21.02
N TRP A 305 -10.19 5.74 21.41
CA TRP A 305 -10.87 6.88 22.01
C TRP A 305 -10.14 7.41 23.24
N GLN A 306 -9.85 6.51 24.17
CA GLN A 306 -9.16 6.87 25.40
C GLN A 306 -7.64 6.98 25.18
N PRO A 307 -6.96 8.02 25.73
CA PRO A 307 -5.51 8.14 25.67
C PRO A 307 -4.75 6.91 26.19
N ALA A 308 -5.25 6.28 27.26
CA ALA A 308 -4.70 5.05 27.82
C ALA A 308 -4.77 3.83 26.88
N SER A 309 -5.63 3.88 25.87
CA SER A 309 -5.72 2.83 24.84
C SER A 309 -4.59 2.92 23.83
N ARG A 310 -4.13 4.15 23.53
CA ARG A 310 -3.10 4.44 22.53
C ARG A 310 -1.69 4.01 22.95
N VAL A 311 -1.48 3.72 24.22
CA VAL A 311 -0.21 3.18 24.75
C VAL A 311 -0.20 1.65 24.86
N LYS A 312 -1.25 0.97 24.38
CA LYS A 312 -1.36 -0.49 24.40
C LYS A 312 -1.02 -1.06 23.01
N PRO A 313 0.08 -1.84 22.83
CA PRO A 313 0.49 -2.36 21.53
C PRO A 313 -0.61 -3.12 20.79
N VAL A 314 -1.36 -3.97 21.50
CA VAL A 314 -2.45 -4.76 20.91
C VAL A 314 -3.55 -3.86 20.35
N ARG A 315 -3.92 -2.78 21.03
CA ARG A 315 -4.95 -1.85 20.55
C ARG A 315 -4.48 -1.04 19.34
N LEU A 316 -3.21 -0.65 19.33
CA LEU A 316 -2.58 -0.02 18.15
C LEU A 316 -2.59 -0.96 16.95
N PHE A 317 -2.16 -2.21 17.15
CA PHE A 317 -2.15 -3.24 16.11
C PHE A 317 -3.55 -3.50 15.54
N VAL A 318 -4.55 -3.75 16.41
CA VAL A 318 -5.93 -4.01 15.98
C VAL A 318 -6.52 -2.81 15.25
N SER A 319 -6.27 -1.58 15.72
CA SER A 319 -6.74 -0.36 15.04
C SER A 319 -6.09 -0.18 13.68
N ALA A 320 -4.79 -0.44 13.55
CA ALA A 320 -4.10 -0.41 12.28
C ALA A 320 -4.64 -1.48 11.34
N PHE A 321 -4.83 -2.70 11.82
CA PHE A 321 -5.45 -3.80 11.06
C PHE A 321 -6.84 -3.43 10.54
N CYS A 322 -7.73 -2.92 11.40
CA CYS A 322 -9.07 -2.47 10.98
C CYS A 322 -8.98 -1.42 9.88
N LEU A 323 -8.06 -0.46 10.00
CA LEU A 323 -7.92 0.61 9.01
C LEU A 323 -7.35 0.13 7.67
N LEU A 324 -6.39 -0.80 7.70
CA LEU A 324 -5.89 -1.45 6.49
C LEU A 324 -7.01 -2.19 5.76
N PHE A 325 -7.80 -2.98 6.49
CA PHE A 325 -8.93 -3.68 5.89
C PHE A 325 -10.07 -2.75 5.46
N ALA A 326 -10.30 -1.63 6.16
CA ALA A 326 -11.23 -0.60 5.71
C ALA A 326 -10.83 -0.03 4.34
N GLY A 327 -9.54 0.30 4.18
CA GLY A 327 -9.01 0.77 2.91
C GLY A 327 -8.99 -0.29 1.81
N PHE A 328 -8.78 -1.55 2.17
CA PHE A 328 -8.97 -2.70 1.28
C PHE A 328 -10.41 -2.74 0.76
N PHE A 329 -11.41 -2.75 1.66
CA PHE A 329 -12.81 -2.83 1.26
C PHE A 329 -13.26 -1.63 0.45
N LEU A 330 -12.85 -0.40 0.78
CA LEU A 330 -13.16 0.78 -0.05
C LEU A 330 -12.75 0.56 -1.51
N ARG A 331 -11.56 -0.02 -1.75
CA ARG A 331 -11.02 -0.24 -3.09
C ARG A 331 -11.67 -1.44 -3.79
N ILE A 332 -11.76 -2.56 -3.12
CA ILE A 332 -12.41 -3.76 -3.68
C ILE A 332 -13.88 -3.50 -3.96
N ASN A 333 -14.57 -2.79 -3.08
CA ASN A 333 -15.97 -2.43 -3.29
C ASN A 333 -16.14 -1.55 -4.52
N ALA A 334 -15.29 -0.53 -4.71
CA ALA A 334 -15.38 0.35 -5.87
C ALA A 334 -14.99 -0.34 -7.18
N PHE A 335 -14.03 -1.27 -7.17
CA PHE A 335 -13.50 -1.91 -8.38
C PHE A 335 -14.20 -3.21 -8.77
N LEU A 336 -14.72 -3.98 -7.82
CA LEU A 336 -15.29 -5.31 -8.07
C LEU A 336 -16.73 -5.43 -7.61
N VAL A 337 -17.05 -5.14 -6.34
CA VAL A 337 -18.39 -5.36 -5.79
C VAL A 337 -19.42 -4.39 -6.37
N GLY A 338 -19.07 -3.10 -6.42
CA GLY A 338 -19.93 -2.05 -6.96
C GLY A 338 -19.83 -1.87 -8.47
N TYR A 339 -19.10 -2.72 -9.18
CA TYR A 339 -18.98 -2.63 -10.63
C TYR A 339 -20.16 -3.35 -11.29
N GLU A 340 -21.00 -2.59 -11.97
CA GLU A 340 -22.20 -3.09 -12.65
C GLU A 340 -21.90 -3.39 -14.12
N THR A 341 -21.73 -4.66 -14.45
CA THR A 341 -21.39 -5.14 -15.79
C THR A 341 -22.56 -5.15 -16.77
N GLY A 342 -23.81 -5.03 -16.26
CA GLY A 342 -25.02 -5.30 -17.04
C GLY A 342 -25.23 -6.81 -17.28
N ALA A 343 -25.67 -7.20 -18.43
CA ALA A 343 -26.18 -8.50 -18.90
C ALA A 343 -25.52 -9.80 -18.36
N GLY A 344 -25.58 -10.05 -17.04
CA GLY A 344 -25.34 -11.40 -16.51
C GLY A 344 -23.88 -11.83 -16.34
N TRP A 345 -22.92 -10.92 -16.45
CA TRP A 345 -21.53 -11.19 -16.15
C TRP A 345 -21.29 -11.21 -14.63
N HIS A 346 -20.55 -12.22 -14.17
CA HIS A 346 -20.14 -12.36 -12.77
C HIS A 346 -18.65 -12.64 -12.71
N TYR A 347 -17.96 -12.02 -11.76
CA TYR A 347 -16.58 -12.30 -11.49
C TYR A 347 -16.36 -12.66 -10.02
N PHE A 348 -15.71 -13.77 -9.81
CA PHE A 348 -15.10 -14.15 -8.55
C PHE A 348 -13.71 -14.72 -8.84
N PRO A 349 -12.64 -14.28 -8.14
CA PRO A 349 -11.28 -14.73 -8.43
C PRO A 349 -11.16 -16.25 -8.37
N ALA A 350 -10.47 -16.84 -9.33
CA ALA A 350 -10.10 -18.26 -9.28
C ALA A 350 -9.08 -18.51 -8.16
N VAL A 351 -9.02 -19.73 -7.65
CA VAL A 351 -8.04 -20.11 -6.62
C VAL A 351 -6.59 -19.77 -7.05
N PRO A 352 -6.15 -20.05 -8.31
CA PRO A 352 -4.82 -19.66 -8.75
C PRO A 352 -4.57 -18.13 -8.72
N GLU A 353 -5.58 -17.30 -9.01
CA GLU A 353 -5.45 -15.84 -8.91
C GLU A 353 -5.13 -15.43 -7.47
N ILE A 354 -5.90 -15.95 -6.51
CA ILE A 354 -5.70 -15.67 -5.07
C ILE A 354 -4.32 -16.17 -4.62
N MET A 355 -3.90 -17.36 -5.07
CA MET A 355 -2.60 -17.92 -4.70
C MET A 355 -1.43 -17.10 -5.22
N VAL A 356 -1.54 -16.47 -6.38
CA VAL A 356 -0.54 -15.54 -6.89
C VAL A 356 -0.45 -14.31 -5.98
N SER A 357 -1.55 -13.66 -5.65
CA SER A 357 -1.56 -12.49 -4.75
C SER A 357 -1.01 -12.84 -3.35
N VAL A 358 -1.39 -13.99 -2.78
CA VAL A 358 -0.83 -14.48 -1.50
C VAL A 358 0.67 -14.70 -1.61
N GLY A 359 1.15 -15.26 -2.72
CA GLY A 359 2.58 -15.48 -2.96
C GLY A 359 3.36 -14.18 -3.14
N LEU A 360 2.76 -13.14 -3.74
CA LEU A 360 3.37 -11.81 -3.86
C LEU A 360 3.52 -11.15 -2.49
N VAL A 361 2.50 -11.21 -1.63
CA VAL A 361 2.61 -10.75 -0.23
C VAL A 361 3.67 -11.55 0.54
N ALA A 362 3.73 -12.87 0.33
CA ALA A 362 4.78 -13.70 0.93
C ALA A 362 6.19 -13.30 0.44
N LEU A 363 6.34 -12.94 -0.83
CA LEU A 363 7.60 -12.46 -1.40
C LEU A 363 8.03 -11.12 -0.79
N GLU A 364 7.09 -10.20 -0.58
CA GLU A 364 7.34 -8.93 0.11
C GLU A 364 7.87 -9.16 1.53
N ILE A 365 7.16 -9.97 2.32
CA ILE A 365 7.55 -10.28 3.69
C ILE A 365 8.91 -10.99 3.73
N LEU A 366 9.14 -11.96 2.84
CA LEU A 366 10.40 -12.69 2.73
C LEU A 366 11.56 -11.75 2.38
N GLY A 367 11.36 -10.90 1.37
CA GLY A 367 12.33 -9.88 0.95
C GLY A 367 12.64 -8.89 2.07
N TYR A 368 11.62 -8.42 2.78
CA TYR A 368 11.80 -7.55 3.96
C TYR A 368 12.66 -8.25 5.04
N ILE A 369 12.34 -9.48 5.42
CA ILE A 369 13.10 -10.26 6.40
C ILE A 369 14.56 -10.40 5.97
N VAL A 370 14.82 -10.73 4.71
CA VAL A 370 16.16 -10.89 4.17
C VAL A 370 16.93 -9.58 4.27
N LEU A 371 16.37 -8.48 3.75
CA LEU A 371 17.08 -7.20 3.70
C LEU A 371 17.33 -6.59 5.08
N VAL A 372 16.39 -6.70 6.02
CA VAL A 372 16.57 -6.23 7.40
C VAL A 372 17.71 -6.99 8.12
N ARG A 373 17.94 -8.26 7.77
CA ARG A 373 19.06 -9.02 8.34
C ARG A 373 20.41 -8.65 7.75
N TYR A 374 20.44 -8.21 6.48
CA TYR A 374 21.69 -7.88 5.78
C TYR A 374 22.07 -6.42 5.79
N LEU A 375 21.09 -5.51 5.73
CA LEU A 375 21.31 -4.08 5.58
C LEU A 375 21.03 -3.31 6.89
N PRO A 376 21.64 -2.14 7.09
CA PRO A 376 21.40 -1.26 8.24
C PRO A 376 20.05 -0.53 8.09
N ILE A 377 18.95 -1.21 8.40
CA ILE A 377 17.59 -0.69 8.23
C ILE A 377 16.98 -0.32 9.57
N LEU A 378 17.04 -1.22 10.55
CA LEU A 378 16.48 -0.99 11.88
C LEU A 378 17.50 -0.34 12.82
N PRO A 379 17.07 0.54 13.76
CA PRO A 379 17.95 1.14 14.76
C PRO A 379 18.69 0.06 15.54
N ARG A 380 19.94 0.31 15.93
CA ARG A 380 20.71 -0.61 16.75
C ARG A 380 20.12 -0.69 18.15
N GLU A 381 20.01 -1.91 18.72
CA GLU A 381 19.66 -2.04 20.14
C GLU A 381 20.84 -1.55 20.98
N GLU A 382 20.58 -0.60 21.88
CA GLU A 382 21.49 -0.34 22.99
C GLU A 382 21.39 -1.55 23.92
N LYS A 383 22.50 -2.29 24.05
CA LYS A 383 22.62 -3.30 25.08
C LYS A 383 22.59 -2.57 26.43
N ILE A 384 21.46 -2.69 27.13
CA ILE A 384 21.31 -2.29 28.53
C ILE A 384 22.16 -3.22 29.38
#